data_ea9ce87140073c673d44b47917057259
#
_entry.id   ea9ce87140073c673d44b47917057259
#
_cell.length_a   1.000
_cell.length_b   1.000
_cell.length_c   1.000
_cell.angle_alpha   90.00
_cell.angle_beta   90.00
_cell.angle_gamma   90.00
#
_symmetry.space_group_name_H-M   'P 1'
#
loop_
_entity.id
_entity.type
_entity.pdbx_description
1 polymer ?
#
loop_
_entity_poly.entity_id
_entity_poly.type
_entity_poly.pdbx_seq_one_letter_code
_entity_poly.pdbx_strand_id
1 'polypeptide(L)'
;ILMIQEIKTEEKNFPFNDFKNLGYEPHVYGQKSYNGVAFLSKIDIDKISLEFMKDENNQSRIIVADIKNKSKLIKLINIYVPNGNPIGAEKYEYKKNWYDSFINKIEKTLIENENIIIGGDFNVIPEEIDVYNYKKYENDALFKLEIRKKFRELINLGFQDIYRYFNKNKQEYTFWDYMAGAWKKNHGMRIDHFLVSNNL
;
A
#
# COMPACT_ATOMS: atom_id res chain seq x y z
N ILE A 1 4.04 -0.86 14.83
CA ILE A 1 4.54 -1.38 13.54
C ILE A 1 4.50 -0.27 12.52
N LEU A 2 5.60 -0.11 11.75
CA LEU A 2 5.64 0.77 10.58
C LEU A 2 5.59 -0.09 9.31
N MET A 3 4.84 0.34 8.32
CA MET A 3 4.79 -0.22 6.97
C MET A 3 5.55 0.72 6.04
N ILE A 4 6.64 0.25 5.44
CA ILE A 4 7.52 1.08 4.62
C ILE A 4 7.55 0.54 3.21
N GLN A 5 7.48 1.46 2.23
CA GLN A 5 7.57 1.18 0.80
C GLN A 5 8.78 1.92 0.21
N GLU A 6 9.17 1.55 -1.00
CA GLU A 6 10.29 2.13 -1.73
C GLU A 6 11.61 2.13 -0.96
N ILE A 7 11.93 1.04 -0.26
CA ILE A 7 13.22 0.95 0.45
C ILE A 7 14.44 0.93 -0.49
N LYS A 8 14.25 0.60 -1.77
CA LYS A 8 15.21 0.70 -2.89
C LYS A 8 16.57 0.06 -2.61
N THR A 9 16.60 -0.93 -1.75
CA THR A 9 17.81 -1.66 -1.35
C THR A 9 17.56 -3.15 -1.26
N GLU A 10 18.59 -3.95 -1.52
CA GLU A 10 18.56 -5.38 -1.24
C GLU A 10 18.65 -5.61 0.29
N GLU A 11 18.10 -6.71 0.77
CA GLU A 11 18.09 -7.08 2.18
C GLU A 11 19.46 -6.99 2.83
N LYS A 12 20.52 -7.52 2.17
CA LYS A 12 21.90 -7.50 2.69
C LYS A 12 22.48 -6.11 2.96
N ASN A 13 21.91 -5.06 2.32
CA ASN A 13 22.35 -3.67 2.44
C ASN A 13 21.40 -2.84 3.31
N PHE A 14 20.34 -3.45 3.82
CA PHE A 14 19.38 -2.73 4.68
C PHE A 14 20.03 -2.45 6.05
N PRO A 15 19.81 -1.26 6.64
CA PRO A 15 20.46 -0.86 7.89
C PRO A 15 19.79 -1.49 9.13
N PHE A 16 19.81 -2.82 9.24
CA PHE A 16 19.16 -3.56 10.33
C PHE A 16 19.58 -3.07 11.72
N ASN A 17 20.87 -2.86 11.93
CA ASN A 17 21.40 -2.48 13.24
C ASN A 17 20.91 -1.09 13.67
N ASP A 18 20.76 -0.15 12.74
CA ASP A 18 20.30 1.19 13.05
C ASP A 18 18.84 1.16 13.57
N PHE A 19 17.99 0.36 12.92
CA PHE A 19 16.60 0.18 13.38
C PHE A 19 16.52 -0.63 14.68
N LYS A 20 17.34 -1.66 14.85
CA LYS A 20 17.42 -2.42 16.11
C LYS A 20 17.84 -1.54 17.28
N ASN A 21 18.79 -0.64 17.09
CA ASN A 21 19.19 0.33 18.10
C ASN A 21 18.05 1.30 18.50
N LEU A 22 17.05 1.51 17.61
CA LEU A 22 15.84 2.27 17.89
C LEU A 22 14.71 1.41 18.47
N GLY A 23 14.96 0.13 18.75
CA GLY A 23 14.02 -0.82 19.31
C GLY A 23 13.02 -1.39 18.30
N TYR A 24 13.35 -1.39 17.02
CA TYR A 24 12.56 -2.05 16.00
C TYR A 24 13.24 -3.34 15.52
N GLU A 25 12.45 -4.40 15.32
CA GLU A 25 12.86 -5.56 14.54
C GLU A 25 12.40 -5.37 13.09
N PRO A 26 13.35 -5.24 12.13
CA PRO A 26 13.03 -5.08 10.72
C PRO A 26 12.75 -6.43 10.05
N HIS A 27 11.72 -6.47 9.20
CA HIS A 27 11.43 -7.55 8.28
C HIS A 27 11.36 -6.97 6.87
N VAL A 28 12.22 -7.44 5.98
CA VAL A 28 12.53 -6.76 4.71
C VAL A 28 12.27 -7.69 3.53
N TYR A 29 11.60 -7.18 2.52
CA TYR A 29 11.54 -7.76 1.19
C TYR A 29 12.13 -6.76 0.20
N GLY A 30 13.45 -6.82 0.06
CA GLY A 30 14.24 -5.84 -0.68
C GLY A 30 14.38 -6.14 -2.16
N GLN A 31 14.73 -5.10 -2.92
CA GLN A 31 15.09 -5.19 -4.33
C GLN A 31 16.11 -4.11 -4.67
N LYS A 32 17.09 -4.45 -5.51
CA LYS A 32 18.14 -3.51 -5.92
C LYS A 32 17.54 -2.31 -6.68
N SER A 33 17.89 -1.11 -6.26
CA SER A 33 17.60 0.18 -6.90
C SER A 33 16.14 0.61 -6.96
N TYR A 34 15.18 -0.30 -6.95
CA TYR A 34 13.75 -0.01 -7.10
C TYR A 34 12.93 -0.81 -6.10
N ASN A 35 11.67 -0.39 -5.89
CA ASN A 35 10.69 -1.11 -5.08
C ASN A 35 11.20 -1.48 -3.67
N GLY A 36 10.76 -2.61 -3.16
CA GLY A 36 11.08 -3.09 -1.83
C GLY A 36 10.13 -2.56 -0.77
N VAL A 37 9.70 -3.44 0.10
CA VAL A 37 8.79 -3.17 1.20
C VAL A 37 9.33 -3.76 2.50
N ALA A 38 8.97 -3.14 3.63
CA ALA A 38 9.44 -3.63 4.93
C ALA A 38 8.41 -3.38 6.04
N PHE A 39 8.44 -4.21 7.07
CA PHE A 39 7.90 -3.91 8.37
C PHE A 39 9.03 -3.54 9.33
N LEU A 40 8.83 -2.49 10.14
CA LEU A 40 9.62 -2.23 11.33
C LEU A 40 8.71 -2.39 12.55
N SER A 41 8.97 -3.40 13.38
CA SER A 41 8.08 -3.75 14.47
C SER A 41 8.73 -3.58 15.84
N LYS A 42 7.97 -3.04 16.81
CA LYS A 42 8.31 -3.05 18.25
C LYS A 42 7.56 -4.13 19.01
N ILE A 43 6.77 -4.92 18.34
CA ILE A 43 6.04 -6.06 18.91
C ILE A 43 6.41 -7.31 18.12
N ASP A 44 6.21 -8.47 18.72
CA ASP A 44 6.49 -9.74 18.07
C ASP A 44 5.59 -9.95 16.84
N ILE A 45 6.19 -10.47 15.79
CA ILE A 45 5.51 -10.93 14.58
C ILE A 45 5.59 -12.45 14.56
N ASP A 46 4.45 -13.12 14.53
CA ASP A 46 4.38 -14.60 14.59
C ASP A 46 4.89 -15.24 13.30
N LYS A 47 4.61 -14.59 12.15
CA LYS A 47 4.99 -15.11 10.83
C LYS A 47 5.17 -13.97 9.83
N ILE A 48 6.20 -14.10 8.98
CA ILE A 48 6.41 -13.27 7.78
C ILE A 48 6.22 -14.13 6.54
N SER A 49 5.57 -13.56 5.51
CA SER A 49 5.41 -14.19 4.21
C SER A 49 5.77 -13.19 3.09
N LEU A 50 6.69 -13.59 2.22
CA LEU A 50 7.16 -12.82 1.07
C LEU A 50 6.50 -13.29 -0.24
N GLU A 51 5.91 -14.48 -0.23
CA GLU A 51 5.28 -15.15 -1.39
C GLU A 51 3.75 -15.08 -1.34
N PHE A 52 3.21 -13.95 -0.88
CA PHE A 52 1.76 -13.78 -0.78
C PHE A 52 1.07 -13.80 -2.14
N MET A 53 1.68 -13.13 -3.11
CA MET A 53 1.22 -13.06 -4.49
C MET A 53 2.43 -13.07 -5.43
N LYS A 54 2.39 -13.89 -6.47
CA LYS A 54 3.42 -13.85 -7.51
C LYS A 54 3.26 -12.58 -8.34
N ASP A 55 4.30 -11.74 -8.32
CA ASP A 55 4.37 -10.57 -9.19
C ASP A 55 4.87 -10.96 -10.59
N GLU A 56 4.19 -10.52 -11.66
CA GLU A 56 4.53 -10.89 -13.03
C GLU A 56 5.92 -10.41 -13.47
N ASN A 57 6.41 -9.33 -12.87
CA ASN A 57 7.73 -8.75 -13.12
C ASN A 57 8.75 -9.10 -12.01
N ASN A 58 8.41 -10.05 -11.12
CA ASN A 58 9.23 -10.46 -9.97
C ASN A 58 9.67 -9.26 -9.09
N GLN A 59 8.78 -8.30 -8.86
CA GLN A 59 9.07 -7.12 -8.07
C GLN A 59 8.68 -7.32 -6.59
N SER A 60 9.52 -6.79 -5.67
CA SER A 60 9.28 -6.84 -4.23
C SER A 60 8.27 -5.76 -3.82
N ARG A 61 6.97 -6.08 -3.91
CA ARG A 61 5.87 -5.12 -3.71
C ARG A 61 4.91 -5.48 -2.59
N ILE A 62 5.00 -6.68 -2.03
CA ILE A 62 4.12 -7.12 -0.95
C ILE A 62 4.93 -7.89 0.09
N ILE A 63 4.73 -7.54 1.35
CA ILE A 63 5.17 -8.32 2.51
C ILE A 63 3.99 -8.48 3.46
N VAL A 64 3.82 -9.68 4.00
CA VAL A 64 2.71 -10.00 4.90
C VAL A 64 3.25 -10.43 6.24
N ALA A 65 2.61 -9.96 7.31
CA ALA A 65 2.89 -10.34 8.67
C ALA A 65 1.62 -10.86 9.36
N ASP A 66 1.74 -11.96 10.07
CA ASP A 66 0.69 -12.41 11.01
C ASP A 66 1.10 -12.01 12.43
N ILE A 67 0.21 -11.33 13.13
CA ILE A 67 0.40 -10.89 14.52
C ILE A 67 -0.76 -11.36 15.39
N LYS A 68 -0.46 -11.63 16.65
CA LYS A 68 -1.47 -11.93 17.66
C LYS A 68 -1.78 -10.69 18.49
N ASN A 69 -3.05 -10.37 18.59
CA ASN A 69 -3.56 -9.39 19.56
C ASN A 69 -4.60 -10.08 20.44
N LYS A 70 -4.20 -10.42 21.67
CA LYS A 70 -4.97 -11.27 22.58
C LYS A 70 -5.28 -12.63 21.92
N SER A 71 -6.56 -12.94 21.69
CA SER A 71 -7.01 -14.17 21.03
C SER A 71 -7.18 -14.05 19.50
N LYS A 72 -7.04 -12.84 18.93
CA LYS A 72 -7.24 -12.61 17.51
C LYS A 72 -5.91 -12.70 16.76
N LEU A 73 -5.91 -13.47 15.67
CA LEU A 73 -4.86 -13.41 14.67
C LEU A 73 -5.21 -12.28 13.67
N ILE A 74 -4.31 -11.36 13.46
CA ILE A 74 -4.46 -10.25 12.52
C ILE A 74 -3.41 -10.39 11.43
N LYS A 75 -3.84 -10.36 10.19
CA LYS A 75 -2.97 -10.36 9.02
C LYS A 75 -2.73 -8.93 8.56
N LEU A 76 -1.46 -8.51 8.61
CA LEU A 76 -1.01 -7.21 8.08
C LEU A 76 -0.44 -7.43 6.69
N ILE A 77 -0.90 -6.67 5.72
CA ILE A 77 -0.44 -6.72 4.33
C ILE A 77 0.10 -5.34 3.96
N ASN A 78 1.41 -5.24 3.79
CA ASN A 78 2.07 -4.02 3.35
C ASN A 78 2.30 -4.08 1.84
N ILE A 79 1.75 -3.12 1.10
CA ILE A 79 1.79 -3.11 -0.36
C ILE A 79 2.42 -1.84 -0.93
N TYR A 80 3.05 -2.01 -2.09
CA TYR A 80 3.52 -0.94 -2.96
C TYR A 80 3.00 -1.19 -4.38
N VAL A 81 1.85 -0.62 -4.71
CA VAL A 81 1.18 -0.80 -6.00
C VAL A 81 1.99 -0.10 -7.12
N PRO A 82 2.10 -0.68 -8.33
CA PRO A 82 2.74 0.00 -9.46
C PRO A 82 2.14 1.37 -9.73
N ASN A 83 2.99 2.37 -10.02
CA ASN A 83 2.53 3.74 -10.35
C ASN A 83 1.66 3.76 -11.62
N GLY A 84 2.09 3.10 -12.68
CA GLY A 84 1.32 2.91 -13.90
C GLY A 84 1.41 4.05 -14.93
N ASN A 85 2.07 5.17 -14.63
CA ASN A 85 2.24 6.24 -15.62
C ASN A 85 3.36 5.94 -16.62
N PRO A 86 3.27 6.40 -17.88
CA PRO A 86 2.11 7.06 -18.49
C PRO A 86 1.00 6.07 -18.89
N ILE A 87 -0.24 6.56 -18.96
CA ILE A 87 -1.39 5.80 -19.47
C ILE A 87 -1.11 5.35 -20.90
N GLY A 88 -1.56 4.13 -21.24
CA GLY A 88 -1.37 3.53 -22.56
C GLY A 88 -0.01 2.85 -22.76
N ALA A 89 0.88 2.90 -21.78
CA ALA A 89 2.12 2.14 -21.77
C ALA A 89 1.95 0.78 -21.06
N GLU A 90 2.90 -0.14 -21.27
CA GLU A 90 2.94 -1.45 -20.58
C GLU A 90 2.85 -1.33 -19.06
N LYS A 91 3.42 -0.26 -18.49
CA LYS A 91 3.34 0.01 -17.05
C LYS A 91 1.91 0.20 -16.54
N TYR A 92 1.03 0.74 -17.38
CA TYR A 92 -0.37 0.93 -17.01
C TYR A 92 -1.14 -0.40 -17.04
N GLU A 93 -0.89 -1.24 -18.05
CA GLU A 93 -1.45 -2.59 -18.11
C GLU A 93 -0.94 -3.44 -16.94
N TYR A 94 0.36 -3.37 -16.65
CA TYR A 94 0.94 -4.02 -15.48
C TYR A 94 0.23 -3.63 -14.18
N LYS A 95 -0.04 -2.34 -13.97
CA LYS A 95 -0.78 -1.85 -12.79
C LYS A 95 -2.18 -2.46 -12.69
N LYS A 96 -2.91 -2.53 -13.80
CA LYS A 96 -4.26 -3.12 -13.82
C LYS A 96 -4.23 -4.61 -13.49
N ASN A 97 -3.35 -5.37 -14.15
CA ASN A 97 -3.16 -6.80 -13.91
C ASN A 97 -2.73 -7.07 -12.46
N TRP A 98 -1.87 -6.21 -11.92
CA TRP A 98 -1.43 -6.31 -10.54
C TRP A 98 -2.61 -6.16 -9.56
N TYR A 99 -3.47 -5.15 -9.78
CA TYR A 99 -4.68 -4.98 -8.98
C TYR A 99 -5.62 -6.17 -9.08
N ASP A 100 -5.86 -6.70 -10.29
CA ASP A 100 -6.71 -7.88 -10.49
C ASP A 100 -6.19 -9.09 -9.73
N SER A 101 -4.89 -9.35 -9.84
CA SER A 101 -4.22 -10.44 -9.12
C SER A 101 -4.31 -10.25 -7.61
N PHE A 102 -4.12 -9.01 -7.13
CA PHE A 102 -4.19 -8.68 -5.72
C PHE A 102 -5.62 -8.84 -5.16
N ILE A 103 -6.63 -8.31 -5.84
CA ILE A 103 -8.04 -8.44 -5.45
C ILE A 103 -8.44 -9.91 -5.36
N ASN A 104 -8.13 -10.72 -6.38
CA ASN A 104 -8.38 -12.15 -6.39
C ASN A 104 -7.68 -12.88 -5.22
N LYS A 105 -6.47 -12.44 -4.87
CA LYS A 105 -5.74 -13.03 -3.73
C LYS A 105 -6.35 -12.63 -2.40
N ILE A 106 -6.79 -11.38 -2.25
CA ILE A 106 -7.47 -10.89 -1.03
C ILE A 106 -8.81 -11.60 -0.83
N GLU A 107 -9.61 -11.77 -1.88
CA GLU A 107 -10.88 -12.49 -1.82
C GLU A 107 -10.69 -13.90 -1.25
N LYS A 108 -9.71 -14.66 -1.77
CA LYS A 108 -9.37 -15.98 -1.25
C LYS A 108 -8.86 -15.95 0.20
N THR A 109 -8.09 -14.91 0.54
CA THR A 109 -7.52 -14.77 1.88
C THR A 109 -8.59 -14.45 2.93
N LEU A 110 -9.65 -13.72 2.56
CA LEU A 110 -10.78 -13.40 3.43
C LEU A 110 -11.57 -14.64 3.85
N ILE A 111 -11.60 -15.71 3.04
CA ILE A 111 -12.24 -16.97 3.38
C ILE A 111 -11.53 -17.64 4.57
N GLU A 112 -10.22 -17.50 4.65
CA GLU A 112 -9.38 -18.13 5.67
C GLU A 112 -9.10 -17.22 6.87
N ASN A 113 -9.18 -15.90 6.69
CA ASN A 113 -8.77 -14.89 7.68
C ASN A 113 -9.72 -13.69 7.65
N GLU A 114 -10.45 -13.51 8.74
CA GLU A 114 -11.43 -12.43 8.85
C GLU A 114 -10.81 -11.07 9.25
N ASN A 115 -9.64 -11.10 9.92
CA ASN A 115 -9.02 -9.90 10.48
C ASN A 115 -7.82 -9.49 9.63
N ILE A 116 -8.04 -8.61 8.68
CA ILE A 116 -7.01 -8.16 7.72
C ILE A 116 -6.87 -6.64 7.78
N ILE A 117 -5.64 -6.17 7.80
CA ILE A 117 -5.27 -4.78 7.59
C ILE A 117 -4.36 -4.71 6.37
N ILE A 118 -4.76 -3.96 5.36
CA ILE A 118 -3.94 -3.67 4.17
C ILE A 118 -3.48 -2.22 4.28
N GLY A 119 -2.19 -1.99 4.30
CA GLY A 119 -1.61 -0.64 4.35
C GLY A 119 -0.51 -0.45 3.31
N GLY A 120 -0.22 0.79 2.97
CA GLY A 120 0.89 1.15 2.10
C GLY A 120 0.51 2.12 0.99
N ASP A 121 1.37 2.19 -0.03
CA ASP A 121 1.16 3.02 -1.21
C ASP A 121 0.32 2.26 -2.25
N PHE A 122 -0.93 2.65 -2.37
CA PHE A 122 -1.87 2.09 -3.34
C PHE A 122 -1.75 2.72 -4.73
N ASN A 123 -0.99 3.82 -4.85
CA ASN A 123 -0.87 4.56 -6.09
C ASN A 123 -2.24 4.85 -6.74
N VAL A 124 -3.25 5.19 -5.92
CA VAL A 124 -4.59 5.56 -6.35
C VAL A 124 -5.11 6.75 -5.56
N ILE A 125 -5.74 7.67 -6.26
CA ILE A 125 -6.51 8.78 -5.71
C ILE A 125 -7.98 8.35 -5.76
N PRO A 126 -8.61 7.91 -4.67
CA PRO A 126 -9.95 7.31 -4.71
C PRO A 126 -11.04 8.29 -5.13
N GLU A 127 -11.02 9.50 -4.59
CA GLU A 127 -12.05 10.51 -4.78
C GLU A 127 -11.43 11.88 -5.11
N GLU A 128 -12.25 12.82 -5.61
CA GLU A 128 -11.82 14.17 -5.96
C GLU A 128 -11.25 14.93 -4.75
N ILE A 129 -11.79 14.67 -3.56
CA ILE A 129 -11.31 15.25 -2.30
C ILE A 129 -9.91 14.74 -1.90
N ASP A 130 -9.44 13.65 -2.49
CA ASP A 130 -8.14 13.04 -2.18
C ASP A 130 -6.97 13.67 -2.95
N VAL A 131 -7.21 14.76 -3.67
CA VAL A 131 -6.18 15.50 -4.41
C VAL A 131 -6.51 16.99 -4.44
N TYR A 132 -5.48 17.82 -4.45
CA TYR A 132 -5.63 19.29 -4.42
C TYR A 132 -6.38 19.87 -5.64
N ASN A 133 -6.30 19.22 -6.80
CA ASN A 133 -6.99 19.61 -8.04
C ASN A 133 -7.15 18.41 -8.97
N TYR A 134 -8.25 17.68 -8.86
CA TYR A 134 -8.51 16.46 -9.61
C TYR A 134 -8.47 16.64 -11.14
N LYS A 135 -8.84 17.82 -11.66
CA LYS A 135 -8.84 18.10 -13.11
C LYS A 135 -7.47 17.94 -13.74
N LYS A 136 -6.40 18.18 -12.98
CA LYS A 136 -5.02 17.96 -13.46
C LYS A 136 -4.64 16.49 -13.56
N TYR A 137 -5.39 15.61 -12.88
CA TYR A 137 -5.11 14.18 -12.78
C TYR A 137 -6.08 13.31 -13.59
N GLU A 138 -7.04 13.89 -14.33
CA GLU A 138 -8.00 13.14 -15.16
C GLU A 138 -7.32 12.18 -16.16
N ASN A 139 -6.11 12.51 -16.59
CA ASN A 139 -5.29 11.70 -17.47
C ASN A 139 -4.07 11.09 -16.78
N ASP A 140 -4.10 10.97 -15.46
CA ASP A 140 -3.08 10.32 -14.66
C ASP A 140 -3.51 8.91 -14.25
N ALA A 141 -2.57 7.96 -14.25
CA ALA A 141 -2.81 6.56 -13.87
C ALA A 141 -3.32 6.40 -12.43
N LEU A 142 -3.06 7.39 -11.54
CA LEU A 142 -3.51 7.37 -10.16
C LEU A 142 -5.00 7.73 -10.02
N PHE A 143 -5.58 8.44 -11.00
CA PHE A 143 -6.97 8.94 -10.92
C PHE A 143 -7.91 8.35 -11.96
N LYS A 144 -7.41 7.53 -12.91
CA LYS A 144 -8.28 6.89 -13.90
C LYS A 144 -9.40 6.09 -13.25
N LEU A 145 -10.59 6.22 -13.81
CA LEU A 145 -11.80 5.58 -13.28
C LEU A 145 -11.63 4.06 -13.11
N GLU A 146 -10.96 3.38 -14.04
CA GLU A 146 -10.72 1.95 -13.94
C GLU A 146 -9.84 1.58 -12.74
N ILE A 147 -8.84 2.39 -12.37
CA ILE A 147 -8.01 2.16 -11.18
C ILE A 147 -8.80 2.49 -9.89
N ARG A 148 -9.57 3.57 -9.90
CA ARG A 148 -10.47 3.92 -8.79
C ARG A 148 -11.53 2.82 -8.56
N LYS A 149 -12.02 2.17 -9.62
CA LYS A 149 -12.91 1.00 -9.52
C LYS A 149 -12.23 -0.16 -8.81
N LYS A 150 -10.95 -0.46 -9.12
CA LYS A 150 -10.18 -1.52 -8.42
C LYS A 150 -10.06 -1.26 -6.92
N PHE A 151 -9.82 -0.01 -6.52
CA PHE A 151 -9.82 0.35 -5.11
C PHE A 151 -11.19 0.14 -4.46
N ARG A 152 -12.28 0.51 -5.15
CA ARG A 152 -13.65 0.26 -4.68
C ARG A 152 -14.00 -1.22 -4.62
N GLU A 153 -13.48 -2.04 -5.54
CA GLU A 153 -13.62 -3.49 -5.48
C GLU A 153 -13.05 -4.05 -4.17
N LEU A 154 -11.87 -3.58 -3.73
CA LEU A 154 -11.33 -3.94 -2.40
C LEU A 154 -12.25 -3.53 -1.26
N ILE A 155 -12.77 -2.29 -1.29
CA ILE A 155 -13.76 -1.82 -0.29
C ILE A 155 -14.98 -2.76 -0.27
N ASN A 156 -15.51 -3.12 -1.44
CA ASN A 156 -16.70 -3.95 -1.58
C ASN A 156 -16.50 -5.41 -1.12
N LEU A 157 -15.24 -5.88 -1.02
CA LEU A 157 -14.93 -7.18 -0.39
C LEU A 157 -15.15 -7.19 1.13
N GLY A 158 -15.45 -6.06 1.74
CA GLY A 158 -15.69 -5.94 3.19
C GLY A 158 -14.58 -5.19 3.93
N PHE A 159 -13.92 -4.26 3.27
CA PHE A 159 -12.96 -3.35 3.90
C PHE A 159 -13.52 -1.94 4.07
N GLN A 160 -12.95 -1.22 5.02
CA GLN A 160 -13.17 0.22 5.22
C GLN A 160 -11.85 0.97 5.00
N ASP A 161 -11.87 2.05 4.25
CA ASP A 161 -10.81 3.07 4.26
C ASP A 161 -10.90 3.79 5.60
N ILE A 162 -10.02 3.42 6.53
CA ILE A 162 -10.14 3.85 7.93
C ILE A 162 -9.91 5.35 8.09
N TYR A 163 -9.04 5.95 7.26
CA TYR A 163 -8.88 7.39 7.27
C TYR A 163 -10.18 8.09 6.85
N ARG A 164 -10.80 7.67 5.74
CA ARG A 164 -12.02 8.28 5.22
C ARG A 164 -13.24 7.99 6.12
N TYR A 165 -13.25 6.86 6.80
CA TYR A 165 -14.27 6.55 7.80
C TYR A 165 -14.35 7.61 8.91
N PHE A 166 -13.20 8.02 9.46
CA PHE A 166 -13.13 9.04 10.53
C PHE A 166 -13.11 10.48 10.00
N ASN A 167 -12.71 10.71 8.75
CA ASN A 167 -12.46 12.03 8.18
C ASN A 167 -13.21 12.25 6.87
N LYS A 168 -14.54 12.09 6.91
CA LYS A 168 -15.42 12.06 5.70
C LYS A 168 -15.22 13.25 4.74
N ASN A 169 -15.01 14.45 5.28
CA ASN A 169 -14.99 15.69 4.51
C ASN A 169 -13.64 16.43 4.57
N LYS A 170 -12.59 15.81 5.13
CA LYS A 170 -11.28 16.45 5.20
C LYS A 170 -10.49 16.21 3.91
N GLN A 171 -9.94 17.29 3.37
CA GLN A 171 -8.98 17.25 2.27
C GLN A 171 -7.56 17.27 2.84
N GLU A 172 -7.00 16.08 3.04
CA GLU A 172 -5.65 15.87 3.56
C GLU A 172 -4.91 14.88 2.65
N TYR A 173 -3.59 14.95 2.64
CA TYR A 173 -2.76 14.23 1.68
C TYR A 173 -1.67 13.43 2.38
N THR A 174 -1.13 12.44 1.68
CA THR A 174 -0.03 11.59 2.13
C THR A 174 1.22 11.78 1.28
N PHE A 175 1.08 12.35 0.07
CA PHE A 175 2.16 12.57 -0.87
C PHE A 175 2.13 13.98 -1.46
N TRP A 176 3.31 14.57 -1.64
CA TRP A 176 3.55 15.82 -2.36
C TRP A 176 4.74 15.64 -3.31
N ASP A 177 4.60 16.06 -4.55
CA ASP A 177 5.70 16.04 -5.51
C ASP A 177 6.88 16.90 -4.98
N TYR A 178 8.10 16.45 -5.26
CA TYR A 178 9.31 17.22 -4.94
C TYR A 178 9.47 18.47 -5.81
N MET A 179 8.75 18.54 -6.94
CA MET A 179 8.85 19.60 -7.93
C MET A 179 7.85 20.74 -7.67
N ALA A 180 8.10 21.89 -8.32
CA ALA A 180 7.22 23.06 -8.38
C ALA A 180 6.76 23.63 -7.02
N GLY A 181 7.44 23.27 -5.92
CA GLY A 181 7.11 23.72 -4.58
C GLY A 181 5.77 23.18 -4.07
N ALA A 182 5.41 21.96 -4.46
CA ALA A 182 4.13 21.33 -4.15
C ALA A 182 3.86 21.28 -2.64
N TRP A 183 4.86 20.95 -1.83
CA TRP A 183 4.74 20.95 -0.37
C TRP A 183 4.33 22.32 0.19
N LYS A 184 5.02 23.39 -0.22
CA LYS A 184 4.73 24.76 0.26
C LYS A 184 3.33 25.25 -0.16
N LYS A 185 2.83 24.78 -1.31
CA LYS A 185 1.51 25.13 -1.85
C LYS A 185 0.42 24.19 -1.38
N ASN A 186 0.76 23.18 -0.60
CA ASN A 186 -0.12 22.08 -0.23
C ASN A 186 -0.79 21.39 -1.43
N HIS A 187 -0.06 21.24 -2.55
CA HIS A 187 -0.52 20.55 -3.76
C HIS A 187 -0.25 19.05 -3.63
N GLY A 188 -0.97 18.41 -2.74
CA GLY A 188 -0.80 17.00 -2.41
C GLY A 188 -1.86 16.08 -2.98
N MET A 189 -1.67 14.80 -2.73
CA MET A 189 -2.60 13.73 -3.02
C MET A 189 -2.55 12.66 -1.93
N ARG A 190 -3.66 12.00 -1.66
CA ARG A 190 -3.74 10.87 -0.73
C ARG A 190 -3.71 9.58 -1.54
N ILE A 191 -2.58 8.92 -1.52
CA ILE A 191 -2.30 7.68 -2.26
C ILE A 191 -1.87 6.51 -1.36
N ASP A 192 -1.52 6.84 -0.10
CA ASP A 192 -1.26 5.86 0.94
C ASP A 192 -2.55 5.66 1.75
N HIS A 193 -2.95 4.42 1.93
CA HIS A 193 -4.21 4.07 2.56
C HIS A 193 -4.04 2.96 3.59
N PHE A 194 -4.99 2.92 4.53
CA PHE A 194 -5.22 1.78 5.41
C PHE A 194 -6.65 1.26 5.19
N LEU A 195 -6.74 0.04 4.67
CA LEU A 195 -7.99 -0.69 4.56
C LEU A 195 -8.08 -1.73 5.67
N VAL A 196 -9.15 -1.68 6.43
CA VAL A 196 -9.37 -2.56 7.58
C VAL A 196 -10.62 -3.40 7.34
N SER A 197 -10.54 -4.71 7.56
CA SER A 197 -11.71 -5.59 7.42
C SER A 197 -12.78 -5.25 8.46
N ASN A 198 -14.05 -5.43 8.09
CA ASN A 198 -15.19 -5.03 8.91
C ASN A 198 -15.27 -5.75 10.29
N ASN A 199 -14.51 -6.82 10.50
CA ASN A 199 -14.49 -7.59 11.76
C ASN A 199 -13.47 -7.04 12.78
N LEU A 200 -12.68 -6.03 12.42
CA LEU A 200 -11.74 -5.32 13.28
C LEU A 200 -12.30 -3.99 13.75
#